data_73400ca6a027b63cc2826613b40f55e9
#
_entry.id   73400ca6a027b63cc2826613b40f55e9
#
_cell.length_a   1.000
_cell.length_b   1.000
_cell.length_c   1.000
_cell.angle_alpha   90.00
_cell.angle_beta   90.00
_cell.angle_gamma   90.00
#
_symmetry.space_group_name_H-M   'P 1'
#
loop_
_entity.id
_entity.type
_entity.pdbx_description
1 polymer ?
#
loop_
_entity_poly.entity_id
_entity_poly.type
_entity_poly.pdbx_seq_one_letter_code
_entity_poly.pdbx_strand_id
1 'polypeptide(L)'
;MAVRMRTYYDKAYKGKKKDFLNLLKERIDSGRRTFVVTANPEIFMLGRKLPEMNEALSDEETLIVPDGIGVIRGGKQLGYEFEERIPGVEICEELFAYADQKGRSLYLFGAEKSVLEDLAARVHREYPNAVLAGCTDGYVQDKEKVFREIVEMQPDIVLVA
;
A
#
# COMPACT_ATOMS: atom_id res chain seq x y z
N MET A 1 -23.41 6.30 -12.61
CA MET A 1 -23.35 5.00 -13.33
C MET A 1 -22.51 4.03 -12.50
N ALA A 2 -23.04 2.84 -12.22
CA ALA A 2 -22.30 1.89 -11.40
C ALA A 2 -21.00 1.44 -12.10
N VAL A 3 -19.87 1.64 -11.43
CA VAL A 3 -18.56 1.17 -11.92
C VAL A 3 -18.61 -0.35 -12.09
N ARG A 4 -18.17 -0.82 -13.24
CA ARG A 4 -18.10 -2.26 -13.49
C ARG A 4 -16.89 -2.85 -12.74
N MET A 5 -17.08 -3.95 -12.04
CA MET A 5 -16.01 -4.66 -11.32
C MET A 5 -14.79 -4.94 -12.22
N ARG A 6 -15.03 -5.22 -13.50
CA ARG A 6 -13.97 -5.45 -14.50
C ARG A 6 -12.94 -4.33 -14.58
N THR A 7 -13.35 -3.06 -14.40
CA THR A 7 -12.44 -1.91 -14.44
C THR A 7 -11.28 -2.05 -13.45
N TYR A 8 -11.54 -2.54 -12.24
CA TYR A 8 -10.50 -2.76 -11.25
C TYR A 8 -9.60 -3.97 -11.58
N TYR A 9 -10.20 -5.03 -12.12
CA TYR A 9 -9.45 -6.20 -12.60
C TYR A 9 -8.58 -5.89 -13.82
N ASP A 10 -9.04 -5.04 -14.74
CA ASP A 10 -8.24 -4.57 -15.88
C ASP A 10 -6.97 -3.87 -15.40
N LYS A 11 -7.11 -3.03 -14.36
CA LYS A 11 -6.02 -2.24 -13.78
C LYS A 11 -5.13 -3.04 -12.84
N ALA A 12 -5.63 -4.09 -12.19
CA ALA A 12 -4.88 -4.87 -11.22
C ALA A 12 -3.61 -5.48 -11.84
N TYR A 13 -2.51 -5.42 -11.09
CA TYR A 13 -1.24 -6.00 -11.49
C TYR A 13 -1.36 -7.53 -11.59
N LYS A 14 -0.83 -8.10 -12.66
CA LYS A 14 -1.02 -9.52 -13.00
C LYS A 14 0.27 -10.32 -13.01
N GLY A 15 1.41 -9.65 -12.96
CA GLY A 15 2.73 -10.27 -13.05
C GLY A 15 3.27 -10.79 -11.71
N LYS A 16 4.56 -11.09 -11.70
CA LYS A 16 5.25 -11.64 -10.53
C LYS A 16 5.50 -10.60 -9.44
N LYS A 17 5.45 -11.03 -8.19
CA LYS A 17 5.77 -10.20 -7.02
C LYS A 17 7.14 -9.54 -7.13
N LYS A 18 8.17 -10.28 -7.56
CA LYS A 18 9.53 -9.74 -7.73
C LYS A 18 9.57 -8.53 -8.65
N ASP A 19 8.87 -8.60 -9.78
CA ASP A 19 8.85 -7.51 -10.76
C ASP A 19 8.05 -6.30 -10.22
N PHE A 20 6.98 -6.57 -9.48
CA PHE A 20 6.22 -5.52 -8.79
C PHE A 20 7.07 -4.79 -7.74
N LEU A 21 7.83 -5.52 -6.93
CA LEU A 21 8.73 -4.93 -5.93
C LEU A 21 9.83 -4.10 -6.57
N ASN A 22 10.39 -4.54 -7.69
CA ASN A 22 11.35 -3.75 -8.46
C ASN A 22 10.73 -2.45 -8.98
N LEU A 23 9.49 -2.52 -9.51
CA LEU A 23 8.75 -1.33 -9.93
C LEU A 23 8.54 -0.33 -8.78
N LEU A 24 8.21 -0.80 -7.58
CA LEU A 24 8.08 0.08 -6.42
C LEU A 24 9.40 0.75 -6.05
N LYS A 25 10.49 0.00 -6.03
CA LYS A 25 11.84 0.53 -5.74
C LYS A 25 12.26 1.61 -6.75
N GLU A 26 12.02 1.38 -8.03
CA GLU A 26 12.27 2.37 -9.09
C GLU A 26 11.43 3.64 -8.90
N ARG A 27 10.15 3.50 -8.53
CA ARG A 27 9.27 4.65 -8.27
C ARG A 27 9.72 5.45 -7.05
N ILE A 28 10.14 4.79 -5.99
CA ILE A 28 10.72 5.44 -4.80
C ILE A 28 11.99 6.20 -5.18
N ASP A 29 12.90 5.58 -5.91
CA ASP A 29 14.17 6.19 -6.31
C ASP A 29 13.99 7.40 -7.25
N SER A 30 12.98 7.36 -8.11
CA SER A 30 12.63 8.47 -9.01
C SER A 30 11.76 9.56 -8.37
N GLY A 31 11.35 9.38 -7.10
CA GLY A 31 10.45 10.31 -6.42
C GLY A 31 9.04 10.34 -7.03
N ARG A 32 8.65 9.31 -7.76
CA ARG A 32 7.33 9.25 -8.38
C ARG A 32 6.26 8.90 -7.35
N ARG A 33 5.28 9.79 -7.19
CA ARG A 33 4.12 9.52 -6.34
C ARG A 33 3.43 8.21 -6.77
N THR A 34 3.19 7.34 -5.82
CA THR A 34 2.55 6.05 -6.06
C THR A 34 1.67 5.69 -4.88
N PHE A 35 0.44 5.28 -5.17
CA PHE A 35 -0.46 4.70 -4.18
C PHE A 35 -0.63 3.20 -4.45
N VAL A 36 -0.31 2.37 -3.48
CA VAL A 36 -0.44 0.90 -3.60
C VAL A 36 -1.66 0.45 -2.81
N VAL A 37 -2.56 -0.24 -3.49
CA VAL A 37 -3.74 -0.85 -2.88
C VAL A 37 -3.59 -2.37 -2.91
N THR A 38 -3.47 -2.96 -1.72
CA THR A 38 -3.47 -4.42 -1.55
C THR A 38 -4.91 -4.91 -1.54
N ALA A 39 -5.38 -5.34 -2.72
CA ALA A 39 -6.79 -5.53 -2.95
C ALA A 39 -7.34 -6.85 -2.41
N ASN A 40 -8.44 -6.74 -1.69
CA ASN A 40 -9.35 -7.83 -1.37
C ASN A 40 -10.74 -7.56 -2.01
N PRO A 41 -11.68 -8.52 -2.01
CA PRO A 41 -13.00 -8.31 -2.59
C PRO A 41 -13.78 -7.14 -1.97
N GLU A 42 -13.58 -6.87 -0.67
CA GLU A 42 -14.23 -5.76 0.04
C GLU A 42 -13.83 -4.40 -0.54
N ILE A 43 -12.54 -4.18 -0.80
CA ILE A 43 -12.03 -2.93 -1.38
C ILE A 43 -12.68 -2.67 -2.74
N PHE A 44 -12.82 -3.69 -3.58
CA PHE A 44 -13.50 -3.55 -4.87
C PHE A 44 -15.00 -3.26 -4.71
N MET A 45 -15.65 -3.85 -3.71
CA MET A 45 -17.04 -3.55 -3.40
C MET A 45 -17.22 -2.13 -2.84
N LEU A 46 -16.28 -1.65 -2.02
CA LEU A 46 -16.27 -0.26 -1.56
C LEU A 46 -16.07 0.72 -2.70
N GLY A 47 -15.16 0.43 -3.64
CA GLY A 47 -14.95 1.25 -4.84
C GLY A 47 -16.21 1.38 -5.70
N ARG A 48 -17.08 0.37 -5.71
CA ARG A 48 -18.38 0.45 -6.41
C ARG A 48 -19.42 1.30 -5.67
N LYS A 49 -19.29 1.43 -4.36
CA LYS A 49 -20.28 2.10 -3.50
C LYS A 49 -19.90 3.53 -3.17
N LEU A 50 -18.61 3.80 -3.00
CA LEU A 50 -18.07 5.08 -2.53
C LEU A 50 -17.32 5.78 -3.65
N PRO A 51 -17.77 6.99 -4.08
CA PRO A 51 -17.13 7.76 -5.15
C PRO A 51 -15.64 8.01 -4.88
N GLU A 52 -15.28 8.34 -3.65
CA GLU A 52 -13.90 8.64 -3.24
C GLU A 52 -12.99 7.41 -3.39
N MET A 53 -13.49 6.24 -3.02
CA MET A 53 -12.75 4.99 -3.19
C MET A 53 -12.61 4.62 -4.68
N ASN A 54 -13.66 4.86 -5.47
CA ASN A 54 -13.58 4.67 -6.92
C ASN A 54 -12.54 5.59 -7.56
N GLU A 55 -12.50 6.85 -7.15
CA GLU A 55 -11.51 7.83 -7.62
C GLU A 55 -10.10 7.35 -7.27
N ALA A 56 -9.85 6.98 -6.02
CA ALA A 56 -8.57 6.47 -5.58
C ALA A 56 -8.13 5.20 -6.34
N LEU A 57 -9.03 4.25 -6.56
CA LEU A 57 -8.74 3.03 -7.32
C LEU A 57 -8.53 3.29 -8.82
N SER A 58 -9.10 4.35 -9.36
CA SER A 58 -9.03 4.72 -10.79
C SER A 58 -7.87 5.65 -11.12
N ASP A 59 -7.27 6.29 -10.13
CA ASP A 59 -6.13 7.22 -10.30
C ASP A 59 -4.95 6.53 -11.00
N GLU A 60 -4.31 7.20 -11.96
CA GLU A 60 -3.22 6.63 -12.77
C GLU A 60 -1.99 6.23 -11.95
N GLU A 61 -1.76 6.91 -10.83
CA GLU A 61 -0.64 6.61 -9.93
C GLU A 61 -0.96 5.51 -8.90
N THR A 62 -2.20 4.98 -8.91
CA THR A 62 -2.59 3.86 -8.07
C THR A 62 -2.22 2.53 -8.72
N LEU A 63 -1.49 1.70 -7.98
CA LEU A 63 -1.18 0.31 -8.32
C LEU A 63 -2.04 -0.62 -7.47
N ILE A 64 -2.84 -1.45 -8.10
CA ILE A 64 -3.68 -2.43 -7.42
C ILE A 64 -3.00 -3.78 -7.49
N VAL A 65 -2.78 -4.45 -6.36
CA VAL A 65 -2.19 -5.79 -6.31
C VAL A 65 -3.14 -6.81 -5.70
N PRO A 66 -3.15 -8.06 -6.18
CA PRO A 66 -4.03 -9.11 -5.69
C PRO A 66 -3.49 -9.69 -4.37
N ASP A 67 -3.90 -9.13 -3.24
CA ASP A 67 -3.53 -9.66 -1.92
C ASP A 67 -4.44 -10.83 -1.52
N GLY A 68 -5.75 -10.66 -1.62
CA GLY A 68 -6.71 -11.66 -1.21
C GLY A 68 -6.91 -12.79 -2.24
N ILE A 69 -6.96 -14.05 -1.76
CA ILE A 69 -7.29 -15.20 -2.62
C ILE A 69 -8.66 -15.03 -3.33
N GLY A 70 -9.58 -14.28 -2.72
CA GLY A 70 -10.88 -13.94 -3.30
C GLY A 70 -10.78 -13.08 -4.55
N VAL A 71 -9.80 -12.18 -4.62
CA VAL A 71 -9.54 -11.37 -5.83
C VAL A 71 -9.05 -12.26 -6.96
N ILE A 72 -8.11 -13.17 -6.66
CA ILE A 72 -7.57 -14.10 -7.66
C ILE A 72 -8.68 -15.03 -8.20
N ARG A 73 -9.49 -15.62 -7.31
CA ARG A 73 -10.59 -16.51 -7.70
C ARG A 73 -11.68 -15.78 -8.50
N GLY A 74 -12.06 -14.58 -8.04
CA GLY A 74 -13.03 -13.75 -8.75
C GLY A 74 -12.51 -13.29 -10.11
N GLY A 75 -11.23 -12.92 -10.20
CA GLY A 75 -10.56 -12.61 -11.46
C GLY A 75 -10.60 -13.76 -12.45
N LYS A 76 -10.27 -14.97 -12.01
CA LYS A 76 -10.33 -16.17 -12.85
C LYS A 76 -11.73 -16.42 -13.42
N GLN A 77 -12.78 -16.24 -12.62
CA GLN A 77 -14.17 -16.36 -13.11
C GLN A 77 -14.53 -15.31 -14.18
N LEU A 78 -13.86 -14.15 -14.14
CA LEU A 78 -14.04 -13.07 -15.11
C LEU A 78 -13.10 -13.15 -16.30
N GLY A 79 -12.23 -14.18 -16.37
CA GLY A 79 -11.27 -14.40 -17.45
C GLY A 79 -9.92 -13.71 -17.26
N TYR A 80 -9.60 -13.26 -16.03
CA TYR A 80 -8.28 -12.71 -15.70
C TYR A 80 -7.38 -13.79 -15.10
N GLU A 81 -6.10 -13.76 -15.46
CA GLU A 81 -5.07 -14.59 -14.88
C GLU A 81 -4.08 -13.75 -14.10
N PHE A 82 -3.77 -14.18 -12.89
CA PHE A 82 -2.75 -13.60 -12.02
C PHE A 82 -1.63 -14.63 -11.84
N GLU A 83 -0.39 -14.22 -12.04
CA GLU A 83 0.74 -15.15 -11.90
C GLU A 83 0.91 -15.58 -10.45
N GLU A 84 0.75 -14.64 -9.49
CA GLU A 84 0.82 -14.94 -8.07
C GLU A 84 0.04 -13.94 -7.21
N ARG A 85 -0.22 -14.33 -5.98
CA ARG A 85 -0.71 -13.45 -4.93
C ARG A 85 0.42 -12.56 -4.43
N ILE A 86 0.13 -11.28 -4.16
CA ILE A 86 1.10 -10.31 -3.63
C ILE A 86 0.58 -9.76 -2.29
N PRO A 87 0.90 -10.41 -1.17
CA PRO A 87 0.44 -9.98 0.15
C PRO A 87 1.04 -8.65 0.57
N GLY A 88 0.20 -7.77 1.14
CA GLY A 88 0.64 -6.47 1.63
C GLY A 88 1.74 -6.56 2.68
N VAL A 89 1.69 -7.56 3.56
CA VAL A 89 2.72 -7.77 4.58
C VAL A 89 4.09 -8.06 3.97
N GLU A 90 4.15 -8.80 2.86
CA GLU A 90 5.41 -9.09 2.18
C GLU A 90 5.96 -7.84 1.46
N ILE A 91 5.07 -6.99 0.94
CA ILE A 91 5.47 -5.68 0.39
C ILE A 91 6.08 -4.82 1.51
N CYS A 92 5.45 -4.76 2.68
CA CYS A 92 5.95 -3.98 3.82
C CYS A 92 7.34 -4.45 4.27
N GLU A 93 7.55 -5.77 4.42
CA GLU A 93 8.86 -6.33 4.80
C GLU A 93 9.97 -5.96 3.78
N GLU A 94 9.67 -6.05 2.49
CA GLU A 94 10.61 -5.66 1.44
C GLU A 94 10.89 -4.15 1.46
N LEU A 95 9.89 -3.32 1.75
CA LEU A 95 10.07 -1.88 1.84
C LEU A 95 10.86 -1.47 3.08
N PHE A 96 10.72 -2.17 4.21
CA PHE A 96 11.60 -1.96 5.38
C PHE A 96 13.07 -2.27 5.05
N ALA A 97 13.32 -3.43 4.44
CA ALA A 97 14.67 -3.81 4.02
C ALA A 97 15.26 -2.84 3.00
N TYR A 98 14.43 -2.37 2.06
CA TYR A 98 14.86 -1.39 1.07
C TYR A 98 15.13 -0.01 1.68
N ALA A 99 14.31 0.43 2.62
CA ALA A 99 14.53 1.67 3.35
C ALA A 99 15.84 1.63 4.14
N ASP A 100 16.14 0.50 4.79
CA ASP A 100 17.41 0.27 5.49
C ASP A 100 18.61 0.32 4.52
N GLN A 101 18.51 -0.38 3.39
CA GLN A 101 19.57 -0.41 2.39
C GLN A 101 19.90 0.97 1.80
N LYS A 102 18.91 1.83 1.67
CA LYS A 102 19.01 3.13 0.98
C LYS A 102 18.96 4.34 1.92
N GLY A 103 18.78 4.12 3.22
CA GLY A 103 18.58 5.22 4.18
C GLY A 103 17.32 6.02 3.91
N ARG A 104 16.23 5.36 3.43
CA ARG A 104 14.96 6.01 3.12
C ARG A 104 14.13 6.25 4.36
N SER A 105 13.27 7.28 4.28
CA SER A 105 12.37 7.64 5.37
C SER A 105 11.04 6.90 5.27
N LEU A 106 10.55 6.47 6.45
CA LEU A 106 9.31 5.74 6.64
C LEU A 106 8.37 6.52 7.56
N TYR A 107 7.08 6.51 7.26
CA TYR A 107 6.03 6.92 8.19
C TYR A 107 5.04 5.78 8.38
N LEU A 108 4.72 5.46 9.62
CA LEU A 108 3.76 4.40 9.97
C LEU A 108 2.46 5.04 10.45
N PHE A 109 1.36 4.74 9.77
CA PHE A 109 0.03 5.24 10.14
C PHE A 109 -0.98 4.11 10.25
N GLY A 110 -1.64 4.01 11.38
CA GLY A 110 -2.69 3.02 11.60
C GLY A 110 -2.41 2.06 12.75
N ALA A 111 -3.16 0.97 12.82
CA ALA A 111 -3.14 0.00 13.89
C ALA A 111 -3.46 0.56 15.29
N GLU A 112 -3.47 -0.32 16.31
CA GLU A 112 -3.52 0.10 17.72
C GLU A 112 -2.17 0.61 18.17
N LYS A 113 -2.18 1.53 19.15
CA LYS A 113 -0.98 2.18 19.66
C LYS A 113 0.11 1.20 20.08
N SER A 114 -0.25 0.15 20.83
CA SER A 114 0.70 -0.87 21.30
C SER A 114 1.35 -1.63 20.13
N VAL A 115 0.57 -1.98 19.11
CA VAL A 115 1.05 -2.68 17.90
C VAL A 115 2.01 -1.77 17.12
N LEU A 116 1.67 -0.48 17.03
CA LEU A 116 2.50 0.50 16.35
C LEU A 116 3.83 0.74 17.07
N GLU A 117 3.80 0.81 18.41
CA GLU A 117 5.00 0.95 19.24
C GLU A 117 5.93 -0.27 19.08
N ASP A 118 5.38 -1.49 19.08
CA ASP A 118 6.14 -2.72 18.84
C ASP A 118 6.76 -2.75 17.44
N LEU A 119 5.99 -2.33 16.43
CA LEU A 119 6.47 -2.24 15.05
C LEU A 119 7.59 -1.20 14.91
N ALA A 120 7.43 -0.03 15.51
CA ALA A 120 8.46 1.01 15.51
C ALA A 120 9.74 0.53 16.18
N ALA A 121 9.64 -0.15 17.33
CA ALA A 121 10.77 -0.75 18.02
C ALA A 121 11.45 -1.83 17.17
N ARG A 122 10.67 -2.67 16.46
CA ARG A 122 11.19 -3.66 15.53
C ARG A 122 11.95 -3.01 14.37
N VAL A 123 11.39 -1.95 13.77
CA VAL A 123 12.04 -1.22 12.68
C VAL A 123 13.38 -0.66 13.13
N HIS A 124 13.45 0.00 14.28
CA HIS A 124 14.71 0.52 14.82
C HIS A 124 15.75 -0.57 15.08
N ARG A 125 15.33 -1.75 15.52
CA ARG A 125 16.25 -2.86 15.84
C ARG A 125 16.74 -3.59 14.59
N GLU A 126 15.85 -3.89 13.65
CA GLU A 126 16.13 -4.76 12.50
C GLU A 126 16.56 -4.00 11.26
N TYR A 127 16.18 -2.71 11.18
CA TYR A 127 16.45 -1.82 10.03
C TYR A 127 17.07 -0.49 10.49
N PRO A 128 18.26 -0.52 11.08
CA PRO A 128 18.84 0.63 11.78
C PRO A 128 19.19 1.83 10.91
N ASN A 129 19.34 1.64 9.59
CA ASN A 129 19.61 2.73 8.64
C ASN A 129 18.34 3.33 8.03
N ALA A 130 17.18 2.68 8.20
CA ALA A 130 15.90 3.26 7.81
C ALA A 130 15.55 4.42 8.75
N VAL A 131 15.09 5.53 8.19
CA VAL A 131 14.73 6.72 8.97
C VAL A 131 13.25 6.67 9.29
N LEU A 132 12.89 6.36 10.54
CA LEU A 132 11.50 6.44 10.99
C LEU A 132 11.14 7.91 11.23
N ALA A 133 10.53 8.56 10.23
CA ALA A 133 10.14 9.97 10.26
C ALA A 133 8.99 10.25 11.25
N GLY A 134 8.12 9.26 11.46
CA GLY A 134 7.04 9.36 12.44
C GLY A 134 6.14 8.13 12.43
N CYS A 135 5.29 8.07 13.45
CA CYS A 135 4.25 7.05 13.56
C CYS A 135 3.03 7.61 14.29
N THR A 136 1.84 7.26 13.82
CA THR A 136 0.57 7.68 14.43
C THR A 136 -0.43 6.54 14.36
N ASP A 137 -1.07 6.23 15.47
CA ASP A 137 -2.07 5.17 15.54
C ASP A 137 -3.36 5.50 14.74
N GLY A 138 -4.11 4.48 14.40
CA GLY A 138 -5.30 4.59 13.55
C GLY A 138 -6.53 5.19 14.23
N TYR A 139 -6.48 5.46 15.54
CA TYR A 139 -7.62 5.91 16.35
C TYR A 139 -7.60 7.42 16.64
N VAL A 140 -6.69 8.17 16.03
CA VAL A 140 -6.67 9.63 16.15
C VAL A 140 -7.96 10.24 15.62
N GLN A 141 -8.44 11.29 16.30
CA GLN A 141 -9.71 11.95 15.93
C GLN A 141 -9.56 12.81 14.66
N ASP A 142 -8.45 13.54 14.53
CA ASP A 142 -8.19 14.43 13.40
C ASP A 142 -7.19 13.78 12.41
N LYS A 143 -7.70 12.92 11.57
CA LYS A 143 -6.90 12.26 10.52
C LYS A 143 -6.40 13.23 9.45
N GLU A 144 -7.16 14.29 9.17
CA GLU A 144 -6.74 15.29 8.18
C GLU A 144 -5.51 16.06 8.65
N LYS A 145 -5.41 16.35 9.95
CA LYS A 145 -4.21 16.96 10.53
C LYS A 145 -2.99 16.05 10.35
N VAL A 146 -3.15 14.76 10.64
CA VAL A 146 -2.08 13.78 10.47
C VAL A 146 -1.63 13.70 9.01
N PHE A 147 -2.56 13.67 8.05
CA PHE A 147 -2.22 13.67 6.64
C PHE A 147 -1.47 14.93 6.20
N ARG A 148 -1.85 16.12 6.72
CA ARG A 148 -1.10 17.34 6.45
C ARG A 148 0.32 17.28 7.02
N GLU A 149 0.49 16.78 8.24
CA GLU A 149 1.82 16.59 8.85
C GLU A 149 2.68 15.60 8.03
N ILE A 150 2.12 14.49 7.55
CA ILE A 150 2.82 13.55 6.69
C ILE A 150 3.26 14.24 5.38
N VAL A 151 2.38 15.03 4.77
CA VAL A 151 2.70 15.77 3.54
C VAL A 151 3.82 16.77 3.77
N GLU A 152 3.83 17.46 4.91
CA GLU A 152 4.89 18.42 5.28
C GLU A 152 6.24 17.73 5.55
N MET A 153 6.22 16.53 6.17
CA MET A 153 7.42 15.74 6.42
C MET A 153 8.01 15.12 5.14
N GLN A 154 7.19 14.89 4.12
CA GLN A 154 7.59 14.26 2.86
C GLN A 154 8.39 12.96 3.03
N PRO A 155 7.92 11.96 3.80
CA PRO A 155 8.61 10.70 3.89
C PRO A 155 8.64 10.00 2.52
N ASP A 156 9.70 9.21 2.27
CA ASP A 156 9.80 8.44 1.02
C ASP A 156 8.71 7.37 0.93
N ILE A 157 8.33 6.78 2.06
CA ILE A 157 7.37 5.67 2.15
C ILE A 157 6.41 5.90 3.31
N VAL A 158 5.10 5.78 3.04
CA VAL A 158 4.05 5.78 4.06
C VAL A 158 3.38 4.43 4.06
N LEU A 159 3.38 3.75 5.20
CA LEU A 159 2.66 2.49 5.40
C LEU A 159 1.40 2.76 6.22
N VAL A 160 0.26 2.32 5.67
CA VAL A 160 -1.07 2.53 6.27
C VAL A 160 -1.71 1.18 6.60
N ALA A 161 -2.20 1.02 7.85
CA ALA A 161 -2.85 -0.20 8.32
C ALA A 161 -4.23 0.08 8.92
#